data_d3fe2577732f6d79404279eb1020b358
#
_entry.id   d3fe2577732f6d79404279eb1020b358
#
_cell.length_a   1.000
_cell.length_b   1.000
_cell.length_c   1.000
_cell.angle_alpha   90.00
_cell.angle_beta   90.00
_cell.angle_gamma   90.00
#
_symmetry.space_group_name_H-M   'P 1'
#
loop_
_entity.id
_entity.type
_entity.pdbx_description
1 polymer ?
#
loop_
_entity_poly.entity_id
_entity_poly.type
_entity_poly.pdbx_seq_one_letter_code
_entity_poly.pdbx_strand_id
1 'polypeptide(L)'
;MDTDLSDLLALLDLTSLDDDLFQGKSRNIVGPRIFGGQVIAQALVAAARTVPARTAHSLQAYFLRPGDAREPVIYRVERIRDGGTFSTRRVVAEQRGRPIFDFAASFHNAEDGPTHQTAEHGAPDPDGLADEQTVTADFLKDEDISENFRAALLRRKPVEIRPVTRRHPLRPEKAEPIRQVWLRAAGEAGDDPLIHQALLAYVSDLSLIHI
;
A
#
# COMPACT_ATOMS: atom_id res chain seq x y z
N MET A 1 9.70 10.55 10.29
CA MET A 1 8.41 11.24 10.33
C MET A 1 7.33 10.20 10.45
N ASP A 2 6.46 10.32 11.43
CA ASP A 2 5.30 9.44 11.53
C ASP A 2 4.36 9.69 10.35
N THR A 3 3.72 8.64 9.85
CA THR A 3 2.69 8.74 8.83
C THR A 3 1.44 8.10 9.41
N ASP A 4 0.43 8.90 9.65
CA ASP A 4 -0.86 8.38 10.08
C ASP A 4 -1.81 8.13 8.89
N LEU A 5 -3.00 7.62 9.17
CA LEU A 5 -3.98 7.33 8.14
C LEU A 5 -4.45 8.60 7.42
N SER A 6 -4.61 9.72 8.14
CA SER A 6 -5.07 10.98 7.54
C SER A 6 -4.06 11.52 6.53
N ASP A 7 -2.79 11.39 6.82
CA ASP A 7 -1.71 11.72 5.89
C ASP A 7 -1.77 10.88 4.61
N LEU A 8 -2.00 9.56 4.75
CA LEU A 8 -2.12 8.67 3.59
C LEU A 8 -3.36 9.00 2.78
N LEU A 9 -4.51 9.23 3.42
CA LEU A 9 -5.74 9.63 2.71
C LEU A 9 -5.54 10.94 1.93
N ALA A 10 -4.83 11.91 2.50
CA ALA A 10 -4.48 13.16 1.82
C ALA A 10 -3.53 12.94 0.62
N LEU A 11 -2.68 11.92 0.65
CA LEU A 11 -1.83 11.54 -0.49
C LEU A 11 -2.63 10.86 -1.61
N LEU A 12 -3.73 10.19 -1.29
CA LEU A 12 -4.62 9.54 -2.27
C LEU A 12 -5.55 10.56 -2.98
N ASP A 13 -5.67 11.77 -2.44
CA ASP A 13 -6.41 12.83 -3.12
C ASP A 13 -5.55 13.49 -4.21
N LEU A 14 -5.61 12.91 -5.41
CA LEU A 14 -4.88 13.38 -6.58
C LEU A 14 -5.50 14.64 -7.17
N THR A 15 -4.66 15.58 -7.60
CA THR A 15 -5.08 16.72 -8.40
C THR A 15 -5.28 16.29 -9.85
N SER A 16 -6.48 16.49 -10.41
CA SER A 16 -6.70 16.30 -11.85
C SER A 16 -6.05 17.43 -12.62
N LEU A 17 -5.21 17.09 -13.58
CA LEU A 17 -4.60 18.04 -14.52
C LEU A 17 -5.31 18.01 -15.87
N ASP A 18 -5.87 16.84 -16.25
CA ASP A 18 -6.66 16.59 -17.45
C ASP A 18 -7.49 15.31 -17.21
N ASP A 19 -8.32 14.90 -18.16
CA ASP A 19 -9.21 13.72 -18.08
C ASP A 19 -8.46 12.42 -17.71
N ASP A 20 -7.25 12.25 -18.27
CA ASP A 20 -6.41 11.06 -18.09
C ASP A 20 -5.03 11.40 -17.49
N LEU A 21 -4.92 12.58 -16.84
CA LEU A 21 -3.66 13.07 -16.28
C LEU A 21 -3.86 13.59 -14.86
N PHE A 22 -3.14 12.99 -13.91
CA PHE A 22 -3.27 13.30 -12.49
C PHE A 22 -1.91 13.61 -11.87
N GLN A 23 -1.92 14.43 -10.84
CA GLN A 23 -0.73 14.72 -10.03
C GLN A 23 -0.95 14.25 -8.59
N GLY A 24 -0.05 13.41 -8.09
CA GLY A 24 0.04 13.01 -6.70
C GLY A 24 1.15 13.75 -5.97
N LYS A 25 0.87 14.19 -4.74
CA LYS A 25 1.92 14.64 -3.83
C LYS A 25 2.76 13.44 -3.40
N SER A 26 4.03 13.69 -3.13
CA SER A 26 4.92 12.68 -2.55
C SER A 26 5.24 13.02 -1.10
N ARG A 27 5.57 12.01 -0.32
CA ARG A 27 6.01 12.17 1.06
C ARG A 27 7.22 11.31 1.35
N ASN A 28 8.15 11.88 2.08
CA ASN A 28 9.28 11.14 2.62
C ASN A 28 8.82 10.30 3.82
N ILE A 29 8.67 9.00 3.61
CA ILE A 29 8.29 8.04 4.65
C ILE A 29 9.54 7.31 5.17
N VAL A 30 10.41 6.85 4.27
CA VAL A 30 11.60 6.04 4.60
C VAL A 30 12.83 6.57 3.85
N GLY A 31 13.21 7.84 4.08
CA GLY A 31 14.37 8.43 3.39
C GLY A 31 14.00 9.16 2.09
N PRO A 32 14.95 9.47 1.22
CA PRO A 32 14.74 10.35 0.06
C PRO A 32 13.91 9.72 -1.07
N ARG A 33 13.64 8.42 -1.00
CA ARG A 33 12.87 7.68 -2.02
C ARG A 33 11.41 7.63 -1.66
N ILE A 34 10.56 7.65 -2.69
CA ILE A 34 9.12 7.42 -2.50
C ILE A 34 8.93 5.95 -2.10
N PHE A 35 8.04 5.71 -1.14
CA PHE A 35 7.58 4.36 -0.82
C PHE A 35 6.75 3.81 -2.00
N GLY A 36 7.06 2.59 -2.43
CA GLY A 36 6.42 2.00 -3.61
C GLY A 36 4.92 1.81 -3.43
N GLY A 37 4.47 1.40 -2.25
CA GLY A 37 3.04 1.29 -1.94
C GLY A 37 2.26 2.59 -2.13
N GLN A 38 2.88 3.75 -1.87
CA GLN A 38 2.27 5.05 -2.19
C GLN A 38 2.03 5.19 -3.70
N VAL A 39 3.02 4.84 -4.52
CA VAL A 39 2.91 4.96 -5.98
C VAL A 39 1.87 4.00 -6.54
N ILE A 40 1.83 2.75 -6.02
CA ILE A 40 0.81 1.76 -6.41
C ILE A 40 -0.60 2.27 -6.08
N ALA A 41 -0.81 2.74 -4.86
CA ALA A 41 -2.11 3.23 -4.40
C ALA A 41 -2.59 4.45 -5.21
N GLN A 42 -1.71 5.42 -5.44
CA GLN A 42 -2.01 6.60 -6.26
C GLN A 42 -2.29 6.22 -7.72
N ALA A 43 -1.55 5.28 -8.30
CA ALA A 43 -1.79 4.79 -9.67
C ALA A 43 -3.16 4.11 -9.79
N LEU A 44 -3.56 3.32 -8.77
CA LEU A 44 -4.88 2.71 -8.72
C LEU A 44 -6.00 3.77 -8.65
N VAL A 45 -5.84 4.80 -7.82
CA VAL A 45 -6.79 5.91 -7.74
C VAL A 45 -6.89 6.66 -9.07
N ALA A 46 -5.75 6.96 -9.72
CA ALA A 46 -5.72 7.60 -11.02
C ALA A 46 -6.47 6.77 -12.08
N ALA A 47 -6.19 5.45 -12.15
CA ALA A 47 -6.87 4.53 -13.03
C ALA A 47 -8.39 4.48 -12.78
N ALA A 48 -8.80 4.32 -11.51
CA ALA A 48 -10.19 4.21 -11.11
C ALA A 48 -11.01 5.46 -11.42
N ARG A 49 -10.42 6.66 -11.30
CA ARG A 49 -11.09 7.93 -11.66
C ARG A 49 -11.47 8.04 -13.14
N THR A 50 -10.87 7.19 -14.01
CA THR A 50 -11.22 7.11 -15.43
C THR A 50 -12.21 5.99 -15.77
N VAL A 51 -12.63 5.21 -14.76
CA VAL A 51 -13.51 4.06 -14.92
C VAL A 51 -14.71 4.22 -13.98
N PRO A 52 -15.82 4.85 -14.42
CA PRO A 52 -16.99 5.03 -13.57
C PRO A 52 -17.65 3.69 -13.23
N ALA A 53 -18.07 3.55 -11.97
CA ALA A 53 -18.94 2.47 -11.46
C ALA A 53 -18.39 1.02 -11.60
N ARG A 54 -17.07 0.85 -11.70
CA ARG A 54 -16.42 -0.47 -11.72
C ARG A 54 -15.36 -0.59 -10.64
N THR A 55 -15.21 -1.80 -10.12
CA THR A 55 -14.26 -2.13 -9.05
C THR A 55 -13.03 -2.80 -9.64
N ALA A 56 -11.84 -2.43 -9.20
CA ALA A 56 -10.61 -3.12 -9.57
C ALA A 56 -10.63 -4.55 -8.99
N HIS A 57 -10.28 -5.54 -9.80
CA HIS A 57 -10.17 -6.94 -9.35
C HIS A 57 -8.77 -7.52 -9.54
N SER A 58 -7.93 -6.86 -10.32
CA SER A 58 -6.52 -7.24 -10.48
C SER A 58 -5.66 -6.05 -10.83
N LEU A 59 -4.42 -6.08 -10.38
CA LEU A 59 -3.39 -5.12 -10.79
C LEU A 59 -2.03 -5.81 -10.89
N GLN A 60 -1.16 -5.25 -11.73
CA GLN A 60 0.23 -5.63 -11.87
C GLN A 60 1.07 -4.37 -12.05
N ALA A 61 2.27 -4.35 -11.47
CA ALA A 61 3.11 -3.17 -11.51
C ALA A 61 4.59 -3.51 -11.61
N TYR A 62 5.35 -2.57 -12.20
CA TYR A 62 6.81 -2.64 -12.32
C TYR A 62 7.43 -1.34 -11.81
N PHE A 63 8.33 -1.45 -10.84
CA PHE A 63 9.18 -0.35 -10.41
C PHE A 63 10.36 -0.21 -11.37
N LEU A 64 10.38 0.85 -12.12
CA LEU A 64 11.39 1.08 -13.17
C LEU A 64 12.61 1.85 -12.63
N ARG A 65 12.37 2.82 -11.77
CA ARG A 65 13.40 3.70 -11.18
C ARG A 65 12.97 4.18 -9.80
N PRO A 66 13.94 4.51 -8.91
CA PRO A 66 13.61 5.17 -7.65
C PRO A 66 12.97 6.54 -7.90
N GLY A 67 11.82 6.79 -7.25
CA GLY A 67 11.21 8.11 -7.21
C GLY A 67 11.79 8.98 -6.09
N ASP A 68 11.84 10.30 -6.32
CA ASP A 68 12.26 11.31 -5.34
C ASP A 68 11.04 11.77 -4.51
N ALA A 69 11.09 11.58 -3.19
CA ALA A 69 10.00 11.95 -2.29
C ALA A 69 9.77 13.47 -2.14
N ARG A 70 10.62 14.31 -2.71
CA ARG A 70 10.51 15.78 -2.72
C ARG A 70 9.76 16.33 -3.94
N GLU A 71 9.55 15.49 -4.94
CA GLU A 71 8.94 15.85 -6.21
C GLU A 71 7.54 15.24 -6.33
N PRO A 72 6.57 15.92 -6.92
CA PRO A 72 5.28 15.33 -7.24
C PRO A 72 5.45 14.22 -8.28
N VAL A 73 4.48 13.30 -8.32
CA VAL A 73 4.39 12.26 -9.33
C VAL A 73 3.26 12.58 -10.28
N ILE A 74 3.52 12.48 -11.57
CA ILE A 74 2.51 12.61 -12.64
C ILE A 74 2.07 11.20 -13.04
N TYR A 75 0.77 10.95 -13.00
CA TYR A 75 0.14 9.70 -13.40
C TYR A 75 -0.59 9.92 -14.72
N ARG A 76 -0.09 9.30 -15.77
CA ARG A 76 -0.72 9.30 -17.10
C ARG A 76 -1.48 8.00 -17.29
N VAL A 77 -2.79 8.09 -17.47
CA VAL A 77 -3.67 6.95 -17.66
C VAL A 77 -3.89 6.70 -19.14
N GLU A 78 -3.73 5.47 -19.58
CA GLU A 78 -4.10 4.99 -20.91
C GLU A 78 -5.36 4.12 -20.79
N ARG A 79 -6.41 4.47 -21.51
CA ARG A 79 -7.66 3.69 -21.59
C ARG A 79 -7.50 2.57 -22.61
N ILE A 80 -6.93 1.44 -22.18
CA ILE A 80 -6.63 0.31 -23.08
C ILE A 80 -7.91 -0.33 -23.60
N ARG A 81 -8.93 -0.47 -22.75
CA ARG A 81 -10.20 -1.07 -23.12
C ARG A 81 -11.34 -0.57 -22.25
N ASP A 82 -12.48 -0.33 -22.89
CA ASP A 82 -13.80 -0.16 -22.25
C ASP A 82 -14.79 -1.12 -22.93
N GLY A 83 -15.02 -2.27 -22.29
CA GLY A 83 -16.01 -3.26 -22.72
C GLY A 83 -17.31 -3.13 -21.92
N GLY A 84 -18.28 -3.98 -22.19
CA GLY A 84 -19.56 -4.02 -21.47
C GLY A 84 -19.36 -4.29 -19.97
N THR A 85 -18.59 -5.32 -19.62
CA THR A 85 -18.38 -5.78 -18.26
C THR A 85 -17.01 -5.33 -17.69
N PHE A 86 -15.96 -5.31 -18.51
CA PHE A 86 -14.58 -5.05 -18.10
C PHE A 86 -14.01 -3.77 -18.70
N SER A 87 -13.18 -3.09 -17.91
CA SER A 87 -12.28 -2.01 -18.37
C SER A 87 -10.86 -2.34 -18.00
N THR A 88 -9.90 -1.94 -18.86
CA THR A 88 -8.46 -2.07 -18.59
C THR A 88 -7.81 -0.71 -18.68
N ARG A 89 -6.99 -0.39 -17.70
CA ARG A 89 -6.19 0.84 -17.64
C ARG A 89 -4.72 0.50 -17.49
N ARG A 90 -3.88 1.25 -18.17
CA ARG A 90 -2.45 1.31 -17.89
C ARG A 90 -2.13 2.68 -17.33
N VAL A 91 -1.24 2.74 -16.35
CA VAL A 91 -0.79 3.99 -15.76
C VAL A 91 0.73 4.03 -15.79
N VAL A 92 1.28 5.09 -16.37
CA VAL A 92 2.70 5.40 -16.26
C VAL A 92 2.87 6.53 -15.27
N ALA A 93 3.62 6.26 -14.18
CA ALA A 93 3.99 7.29 -13.23
C ALA A 93 5.34 7.89 -13.60
N GLU A 94 5.42 9.22 -13.62
CA GLU A 94 6.57 9.97 -14.10
C GLU A 94 7.02 11.04 -13.10
N GLN A 95 8.32 11.25 -13.02
CA GLN A 95 8.91 12.44 -12.41
C GLN A 95 9.92 13.08 -13.36
N ARG A 96 9.86 14.41 -13.53
CA ARG A 96 10.76 15.17 -14.44
C ARG A 96 10.78 14.60 -15.86
N GLY A 97 9.62 14.15 -16.36
CA GLY A 97 9.47 13.55 -17.69
C GLY A 97 10.10 12.17 -17.87
N ARG A 98 10.45 11.48 -16.77
CA ARG A 98 11.00 10.12 -16.81
C ARG A 98 10.07 9.14 -16.13
N PRO A 99 9.68 8.03 -16.77
CA PRO A 99 8.92 6.97 -16.14
C PRO A 99 9.68 6.36 -14.94
N ILE A 100 9.03 6.31 -13.78
CA ILE A 100 9.53 5.66 -12.58
C ILE A 100 8.79 4.37 -12.26
N PHE A 101 7.56 4.23 -12.81
CA PHE A 101 6.68 3.11 -12.50
C PHE A 101 5.71 2.87 -13.67
N ASP A 102 5.40 1.60 -13.94
CA ASP A 102 4.43 1.14 -14.94
C ASP A 102 3.42 0.20 -14.25
N PHE A 103 2.14 0.42 -14.50
CA PHE A 103 1.05 -0.22 -13.80
C PHE A 103 -0.07 -0.56 -14.78
N ALA A 104 -0.68 -1.73 -14.62
CA ALA A 104 -1.89 -2.11 -15.32
C ALA A 104 -2.92 -2.65 -14.33
N ALA A 105 -4.18 -2.25 -14.50
CA ALA A 105 -5.30 -2.77 -13.71
C ALA A 105 -6.50 -3.11 -14.59
N SER A 106 -7.22 -4.14 -14.15
CA SER A 106 -8.51 -4.53 -14.72
C SER A 106 -9.62 -4.24 -13.72
N PHE A 107 -10.71 -3.70 -14.24
CA PHE A 107 -11.91 -3.32 -13.50
C PHE A 107 -13.11 -4.06 -14.05
N HIS A 108 -14.07 -4.41 -13.21
CA HIS A 108 -15.31 -5.08 -13.63
C HIS A 108 -16.53 -4.55 -12.89
N ASN A 109 -17.70 -4.78 -13.49
CA ASN A 109 -18.96 -4.58 -12.80
C ASN A 109 -19.12 -5.64 -11.70
N ALA A 110 -19.79 -5.28 -10.60
CA ALA A 110 -20.20 -6.28 -9.62
C ALA A 110 -21.20 -7.25 -10.26
N GLU A 111 -20.94 -8.54 -10.15
CA GLU A 111 -21.78 -9.62 -10.71
C GLU A 111 -21.91 -10.73 -9.65
N ASP A 112 -23.10 -11.31 -9.56
CA ASP A 112 -23.32 -12.51 -8.77
C ASP A 112 -22.70 -13.73 -9.47
N GLY A 113 -22.09 -14.62 -8.70
CA GLY A 113 -21.44 -15.80 -9.24
C GLY A 113 -21.17 -16.87 -8.19
N PRO A 114 -20.71 -18.05 -8.61
CA PRO A 114 -20.30 -19.10 -7.70
C PRO A 114 -19.18 -18.61 -6.76
N THR A 115 -19.34 -18.85 -5.47
CA THR A 115 -18.34 -18.57 -4.46
C THR A 115 -17.62 -19.84 -4.05
N HIS A 116 -16.30 -19.80 -4.02
CA HIS A 116 -15.46 -20.86 -3.48
C HIS A 116 -14.33 -20.27 -2.67
N GLN A 117 -14.12 -20.80 -1.48
CA GLN A 117 -12.99 -20.44 -0.61
C GLN A 117 -12.40 -21.71 -0.02
N THR A 118 -11.08 -21.83 -0.09
CA THR A 118 -10.36 -22.86 0.67
C THR A 118 -10.44 -22.55 2.16
N ALA A 119 -10.31 -23.60 2.99
CA ALA A 119 -10.27 -23.42 4.44
C ALA A 119 -9.19 -22.39 4.84
N GLU A 120 -9.49 -21.55 5.80
CA GLU A 120 -8.54 -20.60 6.36
C GLU A 120 -7.31 -21.33 6.91
N HIS A 121 -6.15 -20.70 6.81
CA HIS A 121 -4.86 -21.27 7.24
C HIS A 121 -4.67 -21.26 8.77
N GLY A 122 -5.75 -21.27 9.56
CA GLY A 122 -5.70 -21.40 11.02
C GLY A 122 -5.04 -20.22 11.75
N ALA A 123 -5.08 -19.02 11.17
CA ALA A 123 -4.62 -17.82 11.87
C ALA A 123 -5.53 -17.52 13.07
N PRO A 124 -4.97 -17.25 14.26
CA PRO A 124 -5.76 -16.87 15.42
C PRO A 124 -6.46 -15.52 15.19
N ASP A 125 -7.52 -15.26 15.98
CA ASP A 125 -8.24 -14.00 15.96
C ASP A 125 -7.30 -12.81 16.23
N PRO A 126 -7.37 -11.72 15.45
CA PRO A 126 -6.51 -10.55 15.63
C PRO A 126 -6.66 -9.88 17.00
N ASP A 127 -7.81 -9.95 17.65
CA ASP A 127 -8.05 -9.27 18.92
C ASP A 127 -7.19 -9.80 20.07
N GLY A 128 -6.72 -11.05 19.95
CA GLY A 128 -5.78 -11.65 20.90
C GLY A 128 -4.30 -11.35 20.62
N LEU A 129 -3.98 -10.66 19.50
CA LEU A 129 -2.61 -10.43 19.07
C LEU A 129 -2.16 -9.00 19.40
N ALA A 130 -0.93 -8.87 19.90
CA ALA A 130 -0.30 -7.58 20.06
C ALA A 130 0.07 -6.98 18.68
N ASP A 131 -0.06 -5.67 18.56
CA ASP A 131 0.39 -4.96 17.36
C ASP A 131 1.92 -4.97 17.21
N GLU A 132 2.40 -4.73 15.98
CA GLU A 132 3.83 -4.78 15.66
C GLU A 132 4.65 -3.77 16.46
N GLN A 133 4.12 -2.59 16.78
CA GLN A 133 4.83 -1.59 17.57
C GLN A 133 5.08 -2.08 19.00
N THR A 134 4.05 -2.66 19.63
CA THR A 134 4.15 -3.27 20.96
C THR A 134 5.14 -4.42 20.94
N VAL A 135 5.04 -5.31 19.95
CA VAL A 135 5.99 -6.45 19.80
C VAL A 135 7.42 -5.96 19.62
N THR A 136 7.62 -4.96 18.77
CA THR A 136 8.93 -4.37 18.51
C THR A 136 9.47 -3.67 19.75
N ALA A 137 8.66 -2.88 20.44
CA ALA A 137 9.05 -2.19 21.66
C ALA A 137 9.51 -3.18 22.75
N ASP A 138 8.79 -4.29 22.90
CA ASP A 138 9.13 -5.34 23.85
C ASP A 138 10.52 -5.94 23.56
N PHE A 139 10.81 -6.28 22.31
CA PHE A 139 12.11 -6.81 21.92
C PHE A 139 13.26 -5.80 22.05
N LEU A 140 12.98 -4.52 21.90
CA LEU A 140 14.01 -3.48 21.94
C LEU A 140 14.31 -2.94 23.35
N LYS A 141 13.61 -3.42 24.39
CA LYS A 141 13.80 -2.91 25.77
C LYS A 141 15.26 -2.96 26.23
N ASP A 142 15.91 -4.09 25.96
CA ASP A 142 17.26 -4.39 26.44
C ASP A 142 18.33 -4.27 25.32
N GLU A 143 17.94 -3.72 24.14
CA GLU A 143 18.88 -3.55 23.02
C GLU A 143 19.64 -2.23 23.13
N ASP A 144 20.96 -2.31 23.04
CA ASP A 144 21.86 -1.14 22.98
C ASP A 144 21.88 -0.57 21.56
N ILE A 145 20.89 0.23 21.24
CA ILE A 145 20.74 0.91 19.95
C ILE A 145 20.52 2.40 20.14
N SER A 146 20.93 3.20 19.16
CA SER A 146 20.70 4.64 19.23
C SER A 146 19.22 5.00 19.28
N GLU A 147 18.87 6.08 20.01
CA GLU A 147 17.49 6.57 20.09
C GLU A 147 16.87 6.89 18.72
N ASN A 148 17.67 7.41 17.79
CA ASN A 148 17.20 7.67 16.41
C ASN A 148 16.81 6.38 15.68
N PHE A 149 17.57 5.31 15.87
CA PHE A 149 17.27 4.01 15.26
C PHE A 149 16.05 3.36 15.92
N ARG A 150 15.97 3.43 17.26
CA ARG A 150 14.78 2.98 18.01
C ARG A 150 13.53 3.70 17.55
N ALA A 151 13.55 5.03 17.44
CA ALA A 151 12.43 5.82 16.95
C ALA A 151 12.04 5.48 15.51
N ALA A 152 13.01 5.13 14.65
CA ALA A 152 12.73 4.69 13.28
C ALA A 152 11.99 3.35 13.23
N LEU A 153 12.35 2.40 14.12
CA LEU A 153 11.70 1.10 14.22
C LEU A 153 10.28 1.18 14.81
N LEU A 154 10.05 2.10 15.74
CA LEU A 154 8.78 2.31 16.44
C LEU A 154 7.89 3.37 15.76
N ARG A 155 8.24 3.79 14.54
CA ARG A 155 7.49 4.81 13.82
C ARG A 155 6.05 4.38 13.57
N ARG A 156 5.11 5.33 13.73
CA ARG A 156 3.70 5.11 13.39
C ARG A 156 3.52 4.87 11.89
N LYS A 157 2.63 3.96 11.58
CA LYS A 157 2.23 3.58 10.21
C LYS A 157 0.74 3.88 10.02
N PRO A 158 0.29 4.13 8.78
CA PRO A 158 -1.13 4.38 8.49
C PRO A 158 -2.00 3.12 8.60
N VAL A 159 -1.36 1.96 8.83
CA VAL A 159 -2.00 0.66 9.03
C VAL A 159 -1.47 0.03 10.32
N GLU A 160 -2.37 -0.56 11.07
CA GLU A 160 -2.05 -1.42 12.19
C GLU A 160 -1.68 -2.81 11.66
N ILE A 161 -0.59 -3.36 12.14
CA ILE A 161 -0.07 -4.68 11.77
C ILE A 161 -0.06 -5.54 13.02
N ARG A 162 -0.72 -6.70 13.00
CA ARG A 162 -0.68 -7.68 14.08
C ARG A 162 -0.05 -8.97 13.57
N PRO A 163 1.22 -9.23 13.85
CA PRO A 163 1.90 -10.46 13.44
C PRO A 163 1.37 -11.65 14.25
N VAL A 164 1.06 -12.75 13.56
CA VAL A 164 0.68 -14.01 14.20
C VAL A 164 1.87 -14.61 14.96
N THR A 165 3.05 -14.53 14.37
CA THR A 165 4.29 -14.96 15.02
C THR A 165 5.15 -13.74 15.36
N ARG A 166 5.49 -13.59 16.64
CA ARG A 166 6.40 -12.54 17.09
C ARG A 166 7.82 -12.89 16.66
N ARG A 167 8.50 -11.94 16.02
CA ARG A 167 9.89 -12.09 15.59
C ARG A 167 10.71 -10.89 16.04
N HIS A 168 11.94 -11.14 16.45
CA HIS A 168 12.88 -10.08 16.86
C HIS A 168 13.33 -9.27 15.64
N PRO A 169 13.18 -7.91 15.63
CA PRO A 169 13.47 -7.10 14.45
C PRO A 169 14.97 -7.03 14.07
N LEU A 170 15.86 -7.30 15.03
CA LEU A 170 17.31 -7.19 14.84
C LEU A 170 18.04 -8.54 14.89
N ARG A 171 17.36 -9.60 15.29
CA ARG A 171 17.96 -10.95 15.46
C ARG A 171 17.15 -11.96 14.67
N PRO A 172 17.38 -12.09 13.35
CA PRO A 172 16.66 -13.04 12.53
C PRO A 172 16.98 -14.48 12.95
N GLU A 173 15.94 -15.28 13.10
CA GLU A 173 16.05 -16.71 13.40
C GLU A 173 15.59 -17.53 12.20
N LYS A 174 16.16 -18.73 12.06
CA LYS A 174 15.69 -19.68 11.03
C LYS A 174 14.28 -20.14 11.39
N ALA A 175 13.34 -19.93 10.49
CA ALA A 175 11.94 -20.28 10.65
C ALA A 175 11.34 -20.79 9.34
N GLU A 176 10.13 -21.32 9.40
CA GLU A 176 9.37 -21.67 8.20
C GLU A 176 9.16 -20.43 7.33
N PRO A 177 9.17 -20.58 5.98
CA PRO A 177 9.00 -19.50 5.03
C PRO A 177 7.54 -19.03 4.92
N ILE A 178 6.83 -19.01 6.05
CA ILE A 178 5.44 -18.57 6.17
C ILE A 178 5.39 -17.41 7.14
N ARG A 179 4.73 -16.34 6.73
CA ARG A 179 4.42 -15.21 7.58
C ARG A 179 2.96 -14.82 7.44
N GLN A 180 2.27 -14.80 8.56
CA GLN A 180 0.87 -14.37 8.65
C GLN A 180 0.82 -13.09 9.47
N VAL A 181 0.10 -12.11 8.96
CA VAL A 181 -0.17 -10.84 9.64
C VAL A 181 -1.60 -10.42 9.39
N TRP A 182 -2.22 -9.84 10.39
CA TRP A 182 -3.46 -9.11 10.24
C TRP A 182 -3.15 -7.64 9.98
N LEU A 183 -3.91 -7.04 9.07
CA LEU A 183 -3.76 -5.65 8.67
C LEU A 183 -5.11 -4.95 8.76
N ARG A 184 -5.13 -3.76 9.32
CA ARG A 184 -6.29 -2.87 9.24
C ARG A 184 -5.84 -1.41 9.14
N ALA A 185 -6.71 -0.53 8.62
CA ALA A 185 -6.47 0.91 8.68
C ALA A 185 -6.29 1.37 10.14
N ALA A 186 -5.30 2.22 10.39
CA ALA A 186 -5.04 2.75 11.74
C ALA A 186 -5.97 3.93 12.08
N GLY A 187 -7.27 3.77 11.84
CA GLY A 187 -8.32 4.75 12.05
C GLY A 187 -9.48 4.56 11.08
N GLU A 188 -10.35 5.55 10.99
CA GLU A 188 -11.51 5.53 10.09
C GLU A 188 -11.11 5.94 8.68
N ALA A 189 -11.33 5.03 7.71
CA ALA A 189 -11.05 5.26 6.29
C ALA A 189 -12.28 5.69 5.49
N GLY A 190 -13.46 5.78 6.13
CA GLY A 190 -14.74 6.00 5.46
C GLY A 190 -15.23 4.74 4.73
N ASP A 191 -16.32 4.89 3.97
CA ASP A 191 -17.00 3.76 3.31
C ASP A 191 -16.74 3.69 1.79
N ASP A 192 -15.84 4.52 1.25
CA ASP A 192 -15.51 4.50 -0.17
C ASP A 192 -14.70 3.24 -0.53
N PRO A 193 -15.26 2.31 -1.35
CA PRO A 193 -14.57 1.09 -1.74
C PRO A 193 -13.23 1.34 -2.45
N LEU A 194 -13.09 2.45 -3.18
CA LEU A 194 -11.84 2.81 -3.84
C LEU A 194 -10.74 3.09 -2.83
N ILE A 195 -11.05 3.78 -1.74
CA ILE A 195 -10.10 4.06 -0.67
C ILE A 195 -9.63 2.76 -0.02
N HIS A 196 -10.54 1.82 0.28
CA HIS A 196 -10.17 0.52 0.83
C HIS A 196 -9.28 -0.29 -0.14
N GLN A 197 -9.56 -0.27 -1.45
CA GLN A 197 -8.71 -0.90 -2.45
C GLN A 197 -7.32 -0.21 -2.54
N ALA A 198 -7.28 1.11 -2.46
CA ALA A 198 -6.02 1.86 -2.47
C ALA A 198 -5.18 1.57 -1.20
N LEU A 199 -5.81 1.43 -0.03
CA LEU A 199 -5.14 1.01 1.20
C LEU A 199 -4.58 -0.42 1.07
N LEU A 200 -5.34 -1.35 0.48
CA LEU A 200 -4.84 -2.71 0.20
C LEU A 200 -3.65 -2.68 -0.78
N ALA A 201 -3.73 -1.87 -1.83
CA ALA A 201 -2.63 -1.67 -2.77
C ALA A 201 -1.39 -1.05 -2.09
N TYR A 202 -1.58 -0.08 -1.18
CA TYR A 202 -0.51 0.51 -0.38
C TYR A 202 0.19 -0.54 0.49
N VAL A 203 -0.57 -1.36 1.21
CA VAL A 203 0.01 -2.36 2.13
C VAL A 203 0.67 -3.53 1.40
N SER A 204 0.33 -3.79 0.14
CA SER A 204 0.92 -4.87 -0.65
C SER A 204 2.44 -4.71 -0.85
N ASP A 205 2.96 -3.49 -0.75
CA ASP A 205 4.40 -3.19 -0.80
C ASP A 205 5.05 -3.04 0.60
N LEU A 206 4.30 -3.26 1.67
CA LEU A 206 4.90 -3.33 3.00
C LEU A 206 5.81 -4.55 3.06
N SER A 207 7.13 -4.29 3.05
CA SER A 207 8.11 -5.37 3.07
C SER A 207 7.99 -6.20 4.34
N LEU A 208 7.70 -7.48 4.16
CA LEU A 208 7.78 -8.49 5.21
C LEU A 208 9.18 -9.13 5.27
N ILE A 209 10.11 -8.67 4.43
CA ILE A 209 11.46 -9.25 4.27
C ILE A 209 12.45 -8.64 5.24
N HIS A 210 12.28 -7.37 5.60
CA HIS A 210 13.19 -6.67 6.53
C HIS A 210 12.80 -6.89 7.98
N ILE A 211 12.52 -8.10 8.23
CA ILE A 211 12.09 -8.52 9.54
C ILE A 211 12.88 -9.74 9.92
#